data_7ac919b2a7c01fda9fdf1e040261e51e
#
_entry.id   7ac919b2a7c01fda9fdf1e040261e51e
#
_cell.length_a   1.000
_cell.length_b   1.000
_cell.length_c   1.000
_cell.angle_alpha   90.00
_cell.angle_beta   90.00
_cell.angle_gamma   90.00
#
_symmetry.space_group_name_H-M   'P 1'
#
loop_
_entity.id
_entity.type
_entity.pdbx_description
1 polymer ?
#
loop_
_entity_poly.entity_id
_entity_poly.type
_entity_poly.pdbx_seq_one_letter_code
_entity_poly.pdbx_strand_id
1 'polypeptide(L)'
;MPLLFSLVESTLHPRLGHLYQQLGITEESFGSARKLHKALQQQKPDFFVGDFIYGYANNYAGTNLSNLDVTLATMQSVAPETKVIIFVQSNEEVHARRLAELFPIHAILKYPVVEQEMRAALLREAT
;
A
#
# COMPACT_ATOMS: atom_id res chain seq x y z
N MET A 1 16.51 -1.39 11.06
CA MET A 1 15.54 -0.32 10.84
C MET A 1 14.46 -0.83 9.91
N PRO A 2 13.16 -0.58 10.22
CA PRO A 2 12.08 -1.00 9.32
C PRO A 2 12.20 -0.33 7.96
N LEU A 3 11.81 -1.07 6.94
CA LEU A 3 11.83 -0.60 5.56
C LEU A 3 10.38 -0.49 5.08
N LEU A 4 10.06 0.62 4.44
CA LEU A 4 8.73 0.87 3.89
C LEU A 4 8.86 1.18 2.40
N PHE A 5 8.12 0.44 1.57
CA PHE A 5 8.00 0.73 0.15
C PHE A 5 6.69 1.49 -0.08
N SER A 6 6.76 2.64 -0.72
CA SER A 6 5.55 3.39 -1.07
C SER A 6 5.41 3.42 -2.59
N LEU A 7 4.22 3.06 -3.07
CA LEU A 7 3.87 3.13 -4.48
C LEU A 7 2.96 4.35 -4.65
N VAL A 8 3.51 5.40 -5.25
CA VAL A 8 2.83 6.69 -5.35
C VAL A 8 2.21 6.80 -6.74
N GLU A 9 0.91 6.64 -6.82
CA GLU A 9 0.18 6.69 -8.08
C GLU A 9 -0.92 7.74 -8.10
N SER A 10 -1.18 8.39 -6.97
CA SER A 10 -2.21 9.43 -6.86
C SER A 10 -1.58 10.74 -6.45
N THR A 11 -2.12 11.85 -6.98
CA THR A 11 -1.70 13.18 -6.55
C THR A 11 -2.13 13.46 -5.11
N LEU A 12 -3.04 12.65 -4.58
CA LEU A 12 -3.52 12.78 -3.20
C LEU A 12 -2.63 12.05 -2.20
N HIS A 13 -1.64 11.31 -2.67
CA HIS A 13 -0.72 10.59 -1.80
C HIS A 13 -0.02 11.58 -0.87
N PRO A 14 -0.12 11.40 0.44
CA PRO A 14 0.46 12.35 1.38
C PRO A 14 1.98 12.23 1.46
N ARG A 15 2.62 13.32 1.83
CA ARG A 15 4.06 13.33 2.07
C ARG A 15 4.28 13.03 3.54
N LEU A 16 4.66 11.81 3.83
CA LEU A 16 4.82 11.33 5.20
C LEU A 16 6.27 11.04 5.58
N GLY A 17 7.22 11.55 4.76
CA GLY A 17 8.63 11.31 5.04
C GLY A 17 9.07 11.75 6.42
N HIS A 18 8.53 12.87 6.91
CA HIS A 18 8.86 13.35 8.23
C HIS A 18 8.38 12.39 9.32
N LEU A 19 7.17 11.87 9.17
CA LEU A 19 6.63 10.88 10.09
C LEU A 19 7.48 9.62 10.10
N TYR A 20 7.83 9.11 8.92
CA TYR A 20 8.66 7.90 8.82
C TYR A 20 10.00 8.13 9.52
N GLN A 21 10.60 9.30 9.29
CA GLN A 21 11.85 9.62 9.91
C GLN A 21 11.74 9.63 11.44
N GLN A 22 10.67 10.19 11.96
CA GLN A 22 10.43 10.21 13.41
C GLN A 22 10.31 8.81 13.99
N LEU A 23 9.76 7.87 13.22
CA LEU A 23 9.56 6.51 13.66
C LEU A 23 10.74 5.59 13.36
N GLY A 24 11.81 6.13 12.76
CA GLY A 24 12.97 5.33 12.40
C GLY A 24 12.73 4.41 11.22
N ILE A 25 11.79 4.75 10.36
CA ILE A 25 11.44 3.94 9.19
C ILE A 25 12.14 4.52 7.96
N THR A 26 12.78 3.64 7.18
CA THR A 26 13.40 4.02 5.92
C THR A 26 12.39 3.83 4.81
N GLU A 27 12.12 4.90 4.06
CA GLU A 27 11.18 4.85 2.96
C GLU A 27 11.90 4.77 1.62
N GLU A 28 11.44 3.88 0.73
CA GLU A 28 11.79 3.89 -0.68
C GLU A 28 10.51 4.07 -1.46
N SER A 29 10.47 5.11 -2.29
CA SER A 29 9.28 5.50 -3.02
C SER A 29 9.40 5.08 -4.48
N PHE A 30 8.29 4.56 -5.03
CA PHE A 30 8.24 4.08 -6.40
C PHE A 30 7.09 4.76 -7.14
N GLY A 31 7.36 5.17 -8.37
CA GLY A 31 6.33 5.79 -9.21
C GLY A 31 5.63 4.81 -10.13
N SER A 32 6.03 3.55 -10.11
CA SER A 32 5.39 2.55 -10.95
C SER A 32 5.45 1.18 -10.28
N ALA A 33 4.43 0.37 -10.55
CA ALA A 33 4.38 -0.99 -10.03
C ALA A 33 5.54 -1.83 -10.56
N ARG A 34 5.96 -1.59 -11.79
CA ARG A 34 7.07 -2.33 -12.38
C ARG A 34 8.35 -2.18 -11.58
N LYS A 35 8.67 -0.93 -11.20
CA LYS A 35 9.87 -0.68 -10.41
C LYS A 35 9.76 -1.28 -9.01
N LEU A 36 8.56 -1.19 -8.44
CA LEU A 36 8.31 -1.78 -7.14
C LEU A 36 8.51 -3.30 -7.17
N HIS A 37 7.94 -3.95 -8.18
CA HIS A 37 8.06 -5.42 -8.28
C HIS A 37 9.51 -5.85 -8.43
N LYS A 38 10.31 -5.07 -9.17
CA LYS A 38 11.73 -5.35 -9.31
C LYS A 38 12.45 -5.24 -7.97
N ALA A 39 12.10 -4.22 -7.19
CA ALA A 39 12.70 -4.04 -5.87
C ALA A 39 12.31 -5.17 -4.92
N LEU A 40 11.10 -5.71 -5.03
CA LEU A 40 10.64 -6.81 -4.19
C LEU A 40 11.45 -8.09 -4.40
N GLN A 41 12.09 -8.24 -5.55
CA GLN A 41 12.96 -9.38 -5.79
C GLN A 41 14.26 -9.29 -4.99
N GLN A 42 14.62 -8.08 -4.56
CA GLN A 42 15.90 -7.84 -3.88
C GLN A 42 15.74 -7.61 -2.39
N GLN A 43 14.65 -6.99 -1.98
CA GLN A 43 14.41 -6.65 -0.58
C GLN A 43 12.97 -6.93 -0.19
N LYS A 44 12.78 -7.33 1.06
CA LYS A 44 11.44 -7.55 1.61
C LYS A 44 11.14 -6.41 2.57
N PRO A 45 10.22 -5.51 2.23
CA PRO A 45 9.88 -4.42 3.12
C PRO A 45 9.05 -4.89 4.30
N ASP A 46 9.12 -4.14 5.40
CA ASP A 46 8.26 -4.39 6.56
C ASP A 46 6.87 -3.83 6.32
N PHE A 47 6.78 -2.75 5.54
CA PHE A 47 5.52 -2.09 5.21
C PHE A 47 5.44 -1.81 3.72
N PHE A 48 4.23 -1.88 3.19
CA PHE A 48 3.91 -1.40 1.85
C PHE A 48 2.77 -0.41 1.95
N VAL A 49 2.91 0.73 1.30
CA VAL A 49 1.88 1.77 1.26
C VAL A 49 1.54 2.05 -0.19
N GLY A 50 0.27 1.94 -0.56
CA GLY A 50 -0.14 2.18 -1.93
C GLY A 50 -1.45 2.93 -2.02
N ASP A 51 -1.65 3.61 -3.15
CA ASP A 51 -2.89 4.31 -3.45
C ASP A 51 -3.84 3.35 -4.16
N PHE A 52 -5.03 3.18 -3.60
CA PHE A 52 -6.05 2.33 -4.22
C PHE A 52 -6.81 3.14 -5.28
N ILE A 53 -6.86 2.61 -6.49
CA ILE A 53 -7.59 3.23 -7.59
C ILE A 53 -8.50 2.17 -8.20
N TYR A 54 -9.80 2.31 -7.98
CA TYR A 54 -10.77 1.34 -8.44
C TYR A 54 -10.87 1.35 -9.96
N GLY A 55 -10.86 0.16 -10.53
CA GLY A 55 -11.02 0.02 -11.98
C GLY A 55 -9.85 0.49 -12.80
N TYR A 56 -8.77 0.91 -12.17
CA TYR A 56 -7.61 1.42 -12.89
C TYR A 56 -7.03 0.39 -13.85
N ALA A 57 -6.99 -0.85 -13.43
CA ALA A 57 -6.43 -1.91 -14.25
C ALA A 57 -7.51 -2.52 -15.12
N ASN A 58 -8.27 -1.70 -15.79
CA ASN A 58 -9.37 -2.13 -16.65
C ASN A 58 -8.82 -3.00 -17.78
N ASN A 59 -8.53 -4.24 -17.47
CA ASN A 59 -7.97 -5.18 -18.41
C ASN A 59 -9.08 -5.97 -19.09
N TYR A 60 -8.69 -6.68 -20.11
CA TYR A 60 -9.65 -7.41 -20.96
C TYR A 60 -10.34 -8.53 -20.20
N ALA A 61 -9.72 -9.05 -19.19
CA ALA A 61 -10.30 -10.14 -18.42
C ALA A 61 -11.29 -9.65 -17.39
N GLY A 62 -11.25 -8.36 -17.04
CA GLY A 62 -12.13 -7.79 -16.02
C GLY A 62 -11.94 -8.43 -14.67
N THR A 63 -10.77 -8.99 -14.41
CA THR A 63 -10.52 -9.76 -13.20
C THR A 63 -9.92 -8.94 -12.08
N ASN A 64 -9.29 -7.82 -12.39
CA ASN A 64 -8.65 -6.99 -11.38
C ASN A 64 -9.62 -5.96 -10.84
N LEU A 65 -9.66 -5.84 -9.52
CA LEU A 65 -10.51 -4.86 -8.85
C LEU A 65 -9.88 -3.47 -8.91
N SER A 66 -8.56 -3.39 -8.85
CA SER A 66 -7.85 -2.12 -8.73
C SER A 66 -6.45 -2.20 -9.32
N ASN A 67 -5.73 -1.09 -9.19
CA ASN A 67 -4.34 -0.98 -9.58
C ASN A 67 -3.42 -1.83 -8.69
N LEU A 68 -3.90 -2.31 -7.54
CA LEU A 68 -3.06 -2.99 -6.57
C LEU A 68 -3.15 -4.51 -6.59
N ASP A 69 -4.10 -5.08 -7.34
CA ASP A 69 -4.33 -6.52 -7.30
C ASP A 69 -3.08 -7.33 -7.62
N VAL A 70 -2.40 -6.98 -8.71
CA VAL A 70 -1.21 -7.72 -9.13
C VAL A 70 -0.07 -7.53 -8.13
N THR A 71 0.10 -6.31 -7.63
CA THR A 71 1.14 -6.00 -6.66
C THR A 71 0.93 -6.80 -5.38
N LEU A 72 -0.30 -6.85 -4.88
CA LEU A 72 -0.58 -7.58 -3.65
C LEU A 72 -0.43 -9.09 -3.83
N ALA A 73 -0.79 -9.61 -5.00
CA ALA A 73 -0.59 -11.02 -5.30
C ALA A 73 0.90 -11.36 -5.32
N THR A 74 1.70 -10.50 -5.96
CA THR A 74 3.15 -10.68 -6.00
C THR A 74 3.73 -10.63 -4.59
N MET A 75 3.29 -9.65 -3.80
CA MET A 75 3.80 -9.48 -2.45
C MET A 75 3.46 -10.67 -1.56
N GLN A 76 2.26 -11.21 -1.71
CA GLN A 76 1.85 -12.37 -0.94
C GLN A 76 2.75 -13.57 -1.24
N SER A 77 3.26 -13.65 -2.46
CA SER A 77 4.16 -14.72 -2.87
C SER A 77 5.59 -14.51 -2.37
N VAL A 78 6.12 -13.28 -2.48
CA VAL A 78 7.54 -13.04 -2.22
C VAL A 78 7.81 -12.37 -0.87
N ALA A 79 6.81 -11.71 -0.28
CA ALA A 79 6.98 -11.01 0.99
C ALA A 79 5.67 -11.08 1.79
N PRO A 80 5.26 -12.30 2.20
CA PRO A 80 3.94 -12.49 2.83
C PRO A 80 3.81 -11.82 4.20
N GLU A 81 4.91 -11.44 4.83
CA GLU A 81 4.84 -10.82 6.14
C GLU A 81 4.81 -9.29 6.09
N THR A 82 4.92 -8.71 4.89
CA THR A 82 4.82 -7.27 4.72
C THR A 82 3.43 -6.78 5.14
N LYS A 83 3.38 -5.76 5.98
CA LYS A 83 2.12 -5.15 6.39
C LYS A 83 1.69 -4.16 5.32
N VAL A 84 0.49 -4.37 4.78
CA VAL A 84 -0.03 -3.58 3.66
C VAL A 84 -0.95 -2.49 4.18
N ILE A 85 -0.66 -1.25 3.83
CA ILE A 85 -1.49 -0.09 4.15
C ILE A 85 -1.92 0.54 2.84
N ILE A 86 -3.22 0.75 2.64
CA ILE A 86 -3.70 1.39 1.43
C ILE A 86 -4.45 2.67 1.74
N PHE A 87 -4.31 3.64 0.83
CA PHE A 87 -5.02 4.90 0.91
C PHE A 87 -6.12 4.91 -0.14
N VAL A 88 -7.29 5.44 0.21
CA VAL A 88 -8.46 5.33 -0.66
C VAL A 88 -9.33 6.58 -0.53
N GLN A 89 -10.02 6.92 -1.62
CA GLN A 89 -11.04 7.97 -1.57
C GLN A 89 -12.28 7.42 -0.87
N SER A 90 -12.98 8.30 -0.16
CA SER A 90 -14.16 7.89 0.62
C SER A 90 -15.18 7.14 -0.22
N ASN A 91 -15.40 7.60 -1.46
CA ASN A 91 -16.40 6.97 -2.33
C ASN A 91 -15.93 5.63 -2.90
N GLU A 92 -14.67 5.26 -2.68
CA GLU A 92 -14.15 3.99 -3.15
C GLU A 92 -13.86 3.01 -2.01
N GLU A 93 -14.15 3.39 -0.79
CA GLU A 93 -13.84 2.56 0.37
C GLU A 93 -14.51 1.19 0.30
N VAL A 94 -15.73 1.14 -0.23
CA VAL A 94 -16.44 -0.14 -0.34
C VAL A 94 -15.68 -1.12 -1.24
N HIS A 95 -15.05 -0.60 -2.30
CA HIS A 95 -14.27 -1.46 -3.20
C HIS A 95 -12.94 -1.88 -2.55
N ALA A 96 -12.35 -1.00 -1.77
CA ALA A 96 -11.12 -1.34 -1.04
C ALA A 96 -11.39 -2.45 -0.03
N ARG A 97 -12.55 -2.46 0.60
CA ARG A 97 -12.91 -3.53 1.54
C ARG A 97 -13.04 -4.87 0.83
N ARG A 98 -13.48 -4.87 -0.43
CA ARG A 98 -13.53 -6.10 -1.23
C ARG A 98 -12.11 -6.60 -1.51
N LEU A 99 -11.18 -5.69 -1.74
CA LEU A 99 -9.77 -6.07 -1.92
C LEU A 99 -9.24 -6.73 -0.65
N ALA A 100 -9.65 -6.24 0.51
CA ALA A 100 -9.24 -6.80 1.80
C ALA A 100 -9.78 -8.21 2.03
N GLU A 101 -10.82 -8.60 1.30
CA GLU A 101 -11.32 -9.98 1.37
C GLU A 101 -10.44 -10.93 0.56
N LEU A 102 -9.68 -10.39 -0.39
CA LEU A 102 -8.83 -11.19 -1.26
C LEU A 102 -7.38 -11.27 -0.77
N PHE A 103 -6.93 -10.24 -0.08
CA PHE A 103 -5.54 -10.14 0.37
C PHE A 103 -5.50 -9.61 1.80
N PRO A 104 -4.53 -10.04 2.61
CA PRO A 104 -4.35 -9.48 3.95
C PRO A 104 -3.97 -8.00 3.84
N ILE A 105 -4.77 -7.13 4.43
CA ILE A 105 -4.51 -5.70 4.45
C ILE A 105 -4.51 -5.23 5.90
N HIS A 106 -3.42 -4.58 6.28
CA HIS A 106 -3.19 -4.15 7.66
C HIS A 106 -4.04 -2.93 8.02
N ALA A 107 -4.18 -1.98 7.10
CA ALA A 107 -4.97 -0.77 7.35
C ALA A 107 -5.46 -0.16 6.04
N ILE A 108 -6.64 0.43 6.09
CA ILE A 108 -7.24 1.19 4.99
C ILE A 108 -7.49 2.60 5.54
N LEU A 109 -6.83 3.60 4.95
CA LEU A 109 -6.96 4.99 5.39
C LEU A 109 -7.53 5.84 4.26
N LYS A 110 -8.41 6.76 4.60
CA LYS A 110 -9.07 7.62 3.60
C LYS A 110 -8.33 8.93 3.40
N TYR A 111 -8.34 9.42 2.17
CA TYR A 111 -7.81 10.77 1.89
C TYR A 111 -8.75 11.84 2.45
N PRO A 112 -8.22 12.95 2.88
CA PRO A 112 -6.80 13.22 3.12
C PRO A 112 -6.31 12.41 4.32
N VAL A 113 -5.18 11.77 4.16
CA VAL A 113 -4.65 10.89 5.21
C VAL A 113 -4.22 11.73 6.41
N VAL A 114 -4.75 11.38 7.58
CA VAL A 114 -4.40 12.05 8.82
C VAL A 114 -3.14 11.41 9.37
N GLU A 115 -2.13 12.24 9.65
CA GLU A 115 -0.83 11.74 10.11
C GLU A 115 -0.97 10.85 11.35
N GLN A 116 -1.84 11.22 12.28
CA GLN A 116 -2.05 10.46 13.51
C GLN A 116 -2.61 9.06 13.21
N GLU A 117 -3.51 8.95 12.23
CA GLU A 117 -4.04 7.66 11.83
C GLU A 117 -2.95 6.80 11.20
N MET A 118 -2.10 7.42 10.38
CA MET A 118 -1.00 6.69 9.77
C MET A 118 0.01 6.22 10.82
N ARG A 119 0.32 7.08 11.80
CA ARG A 119 1.19 6.72 12.90
C ARG A 119 0.63 5.50 13.66
N ALA A 120 -0.66 5.53 13.94
CA ALA A 120 -1.31 4.43 14.64
C ALA A 120 -1.22 3.13 13.84
N ALA A 121 -1.44 3.21 12.52
CA ALA A 121 -1.37 2.04 11.65
C ALA A 121 0.04 1.46 11.62
N LEU A 122 1.06 2.32 11.59
CA LEU A 122 2.45 1.86 11.53
C LEU A 122 2.90 1.22 12.85
N LEU A 123 2.34 1.66 13.97
CA LEU A 123 2.72 1.14 15.28
C LEU A 123 1.85 -0.02 15.75
N ARG A 124 0.73 -0.27 15.07
CA ARG A 124 -0.17 -1.35 15.46
C ARG A 124 0.44 -2.70 15.12
N GLU A 125 0.41 -3.61 16.07
CA GLU A 125 0.90 -4.94 15.83
C GLU A 125 -0.11 -5.72 14.99
N ALA A 126 0.41 -6.61 14.14
CA ALA A 126 -0.44 -7.49 13.36
C ALA A 126 -1.01 -8.56 14.30
N THR A 127 -2.32 -8.77 14.19
CA THR A 127 -2.99 -9.79 15.01
C THR A 127 -3.47 -10.93 14.13
#